data_69c131f91983510b1f2879b7140a156a
#
_entry.id   69c131f91983510b1f2879b7140a156a
#
_cell.length_a   1.000
_cell.length_b   1.000
_cell.length_c   1.000
_cell.angle_alpha   90.00
_cell.angle_beta   90.00
_cell.angle_gamma   90.00
#
_symmetry.space_group_name_H-M   'P 1'
#
loop_
_entity.id
_entity.type
_entity.pdbx_description
1 polymer ?
#
loop_
_entity_poly.entity_id
_entity_poly.type
_entity_poly.pdbx_seq_one_letter_code
_entity_poly.pdbx_strand_id
1 'polypeptide(L)'
;MNKSGEHVQLPSGGFSVEELMAILNTVPFDMTFVDKDDKVKYFTQGTERIFQRNRAILNRDVRHCHPPASAHIVDKIIDDFKTGKASRAPFWINMRGKMIHIEYFALRNEKGDYLGTLEVSHDVTVYRELEGEQRILSYSK
;
A
#
# COMPACT_ATOMS: atom_id res chain seq x y z
N MET A 1 -2.80 -0.89 -26.89
CA MET A 1 -4.13 -1.50 -26.69
C MET A 1 -4.85 -0.82 -25.55
N ASN A 2 -6.10 -0.50 -25.76
CA ASN A 2 -6.93 0.10 -24.71
C ASN A 2 -7.43 -0.97 -23.76
N LYS A 3 -7.13 -0.84 -22.47
CA LYS A 3 -7.51 -1.79 -21.45
C LYS A 3 -8.75 -1.38 -20.65
N SER A 4 -9.31 -0.20 -20.91
CA SER A 4 -10.42 0.33 -20.12
C SER A 4 -11.68 -0.54 -20.19
N GLY A 5 -11.86 -1.30 -21.28
CA GLY A 5 -13.01 -2.19 -21.45
C GLY A 5 -12.82 -3.57 -20.83
N GLU A 6 -11.64 -3.91 -20.38
CA GLU A 6 -11.42 -5.20 -19.77
C GLU A 6 -12.07 -5.26 -18.39
N HIS A 7 -12.47 -6.46 -18.01
CA HIS A 7 -13.19 -6.69 -16.76
C HIS A 7 -12.39 -7.60 -15.84
N VAL A 8 -12.29 -7.22 -14.57
CA VAL A 8 -11.69 -8.05 -13.53
C VAL A 8 -12.85 -8.60 -12.69
N GLN A 9 -13.00 -9.92 -12.70
CA GLN A 9 -14.06 -10.58 -11.96
C GLN A 9 -13.49 -11.25 -10.72
N LEU A 10 -14.08 -10.91 -9.56
CA LEU A 10 -13.73 -11.49 -8.27
C LEU A 10 -14.97 -12.19 -7.70
N PRO A 11 -14.81 -13.06 -6.68
CA PRO A 11 -15.96 -13.78 -6.12
C PRO A 11 -17.08 -12.85 -5.62
N SER A 12 -16.74 -11.68 -5.12
CA SER A 12 -17.73 -10.74 -4.56
C SER A 12 -18.14 -9.63 -5.52
N GLY A 13 -17.79 -9.74 -6.79
CA GLY A 13 -18.17 -8.74 -7.79
C GLY A 13 -17.00 -8.40 -8.70
N GLY A 14 -17.18 -7.38 -9.52
CA GLY A 14 -16.16 -7.05 -10.48
C GLY A 14 -16.18 -5.58 -10.89
N PHE A 15 -15.23 -5.22 -11.72
CA PHE A 15 -15.10 -3.87 -12.24
C PHE A 15 -14.27 -3.86 -13.51
N SER A 16 -14.39 -2.77 -14.26
CA SER A 16 -13.50 -2.54 -15.39
C SER A 16 -12.12 -2.15 -14.88
N VAL A 17 -11.13 -2.22 -15.76
CA VAL A 17 -9.77 -1.77 -15.40
C VAL A 17 -9.77 -0.28 -15.06
N GLU A 18 -10.58 0.52 -15.76
CA GLU A 18 -10.71 1.94 -15.47
C GLU A 18 -11.28 2.19 -14.07
N GLU A 19 -12.31 1.41 -13.70
CA GLU A 19 -12.88 1.50 -12.35
C GLU A 19 -11.88 1.09 -11.28
N LEU A 20 -11.14 0.01 -11.53
CA LEU A 20 -10.11 -0.46 -10.60
C LEU A 20 -9.05 0.61 -10.39
N MET A 21 -8.58 1.22 -11.46
CA MET A 21 -7.58 2.29 -11.36
C MET A 21 -8.11 3.47 -10.54
N ALA A 22 -9.38 3.84 -10.78
CA ALA A 22 -10.00 4.94 -10.03
C ALA A 22 -10.11 4.60 -8.54
N ILE A 23 -10.50 3.37 -8.21
CA ILE A 23 -10.59 2.92 -6.83
C ILE A 23 -9.22 3.04 -6.15
N LEU A 24 -8.18 2.48 -6.77
CA LEU A 24 -6.84 2.46 -6.20
C LEU A 24 -6.26 3.86 -6.03
N ASN A 25 -6.59 4.78 -6.93
CA ASN A 25 -6.05 6.14 -6.88
C ASN A 25 -6.93 7.10 -6.06
N THR A 26 -8.07 6.64 -5.55
CA THR A 26 -8.99 7.46 -4.78
C THR A 26 -8.89 7.20 -3.29
N VAL A 27 -8.63 5.93 -2.89
CA VAL A 27 -8.49 5.62 -1.45
C VAL A 27 -7.38 6.48 -0.84
N PRO A 28 -7.55 6.92 0.42
CA PRO A 28 -6.60 7.84 1.04
C PRO A 28 -5.33 7.15 1.55
N PHE A 29 -4.85 6.17 0.82
CA PHE A 29 -3.66 5.40 1.16
C PHE A 29 -2.71 5.40 -0.01
N ASP A 30 -1.42 5.51 0.29
CA ASP A 30 -0.39 5.19 -0.69
C ASP A 30 -0.07 3.72 -0.57
N MET A 31 -0.17 2.99 -1.67
CA MET A 31 0.13 1.56 -1.67
C MET A 31 1.24 1.25 -2.66
N THR A 32 2.11 0.34 -2.27
CA THR A 32 3.17 -0.17 -3.14
C THR A 32 3.17 -1.69 -3.04
N PHE A 33 3.06 -2.35 -4.16
CA PHE A 33 3.06 -3.81 -4.24
C PHE A 33 4.42 -4.31 -4.70
N VAL A 34 4.98 -5.24 -3.92
CA VAL A 34 6.24 -5.92 -4.19
C VAL A 34 5.91 -7.39 -4.37
N ASP A 35 6.33 -8.00 -5.47
CA ASP A 35 5.99 -9.39 -5.75
C ASP A 35 6.86 -10.37 -4.93
N LYS A 36 6.63 -11.66 -5.12
CA LYS A 36 7.35 -12.71 -4.38
C LYS A 36 8.84 -12.76 -4.69
N ASP A 37 9.26 -12.14 -5.78
CA ASP A 37 10.66 -12.06 -6.18
C ASP A 37 11.30 -10.74 -5.74
N ASP A 38 10.62 -10.02 -4.84
CA ASP A 38 11.09 -8.77 -4.23
C ASP A 38 11.20 -7.61 -5.21
N LYS A 39 10.44 -7.67 -6.30
CA LYS A 39 10.43 -6.61 -7.31
C LYS A 39 9.21 -5.70 -7.09
N VAL A 40 9.43 -4.40 -7.17
CA VAL A 40 8.32 -3.44 -7.14
C VAL A 40 7.52 -3.56 -8.41
N LYS A 41 6.25 -3.90 -8.30
CA LYS A 41 5.37 -4.15 -9.47
C LYS A 41 4.31 -3.09 -9.66
N TYR A 42 3.89 -2.42 -8.60
CA TYR A 42 2.81 -1.46 -8.71
C TYR A 42 2.85 -0.48 -7.55
N PHE A 43 2.45 0.74 -7.81
CA PHE A 43 2.17 1.73 -6.75
C PHE A 43 0.99 2.58 -7.18
N THR A 44 0.19 3.03 -6.21
CA THR A 44 -0.94 3.91 -6.49
C THR A 44 -0.43 5.31 -6.86
N GLN A 45 -1.19 5.99 -7.70
CA GLN A 45 -0.89 7.34 -8.15
C GLN A 45 -1.98 8.30 -7.70
N GLY A 46 -2.29 8.29 -6.41
CA GLY A 46 -3.22 9.24 -5.82
C GLY A 46 -2.72 10.67 -5.94
N THR A 47 -3.59 11.61 -5.68
CA THR A 47 -3.31 13.03 -5.89
C THR A 47 -2.17 13.54 -5.01
N GLU A 48 -2.09 13.04 -3.78
CA GLU A 48 -1.10 13.51 -2.80
C GLU A 48 -0.39 12.35 -2.15
N ARG A 49 0.61 11.81 -2.85
CA ARG A 49 1.39 10.72 -2.27
C ARG A 49 2.24 11.25 -1.10
N ILE A 50 2.26 10.47 -0.04
CA ILE A 50 3.10 10.73 1.14
C ILE A 50 4.56 10.54 0.76
N PHE A 51 4.86 9.40 0.14
CA PHE A 51 6.20 9.09 -0.36
C PHE A 51 6.16 9.08 -1.89
N GLN A 52 6.94 9.96 -2.48
CA GLN A 52 6.98 10.05 -3.94
C GLN A 52 7.52 8.77 -4.55
N ARG A 53 6.90 8.35 -5.64
CA ARG A 53 7.33 7.18 -6.40
C ARG A 53 7.45 7.56 -7.87
N ASN A 54 8.45 7.02 -8.51
CA ASN A 54 8.70 7.23 -9.94
C ASN A 54 8.57 5.88 -10.64
N ARG A 55 8.00 5.87 -11.84
CA ARG A 55 7.82 4.64 -12.61
C ARG A 55 9.14 3.91 -12.89
N ALA A 56 10.27 4.61 -12.76
CA ALA A 56 11.59 4.00 -12.94
C ALA A 56 11.89 2.92 -11.89
N ILE A 57 11.18 2.89 -10.76
CA ILE A 57 11.39 1.86 -9.73
C ILE A 57 10.71 0.54 -10.08
N LEU A 58 9.81 0.54 -11.06
CA LEU A 58 9.10 -0.68 -11.44
C LEU A 58 10.09 -1.75 -11.91
N ASN A 59 9.91 -2.95 -11.40
CA ASN A 59 10.77 -4.12 -11.63
C ASN A 59 12.15 -4.05 -10.95
N ARG A 60 12.39 -3.03 -10.14
CA ARG A 60 13.60 -2.97 -9.32
C ARG A 60 13.41 -3.77 -8.04
N ASP A 61 14.50 -4.27 -7.50
CA ASP A 61 14.49 -4.89 -6.19
C ASP A 61 14.08 -3.85 -5.16
N VAL A 62 13.16 -4.22 -4.26
CA VAL A 62 12.60 -3.30 -3.26
C VAL A 62 13.69 -2.70 -2.35
N ARG A 63 14.77 -3.43 -2.12
CA ARG A 63 15.86 -2.94 -1.27
C ARG A 63 16.55 -1.74 -1.86
N HIS A 64 16.56 -1.62 -3.18
CA HIS A 64 17.14 -0.48 -3.88
C HIS A 64 16.24 0.76 -3.86
N CYS A 65 15.02 0.63 -3.35
CA CYS A 65 14.07 1.74 -3.23
C CYS A 65 14.09 2.38 -1.85
N HIS A 66 15.01 1.94 -0.98
CA HIS A 66 15.14 2.42 0.38
C HIS A 66 16.56 2.87 0.66
N PRO A 67 16.76 3.88 1.54
CA PRO A 67 18.10 4.25 1.98
C PRO A 67 18.80 3.06 2.64
N PRO A 68 20.13 2.98 2.56
CA PRO A 68 20.87 1.88 3.20
C PRO A 68 20.54 1.72 4.67
N ALA A 69 20.25 2.81 5.38
CA ALA A 69 19.95 2.78 6.81
C ALA A 69 18.68 1.98 7.13
N SER A 70 17.74 1.91 6.20
CA SER A 70 16.45 1.20 6.42
C SER A 70 16.30 -0.05 5.56
N ALA A 71 17.21 -0.30 4.63
CA ALA A 71 17.11 -1.46 3.75
C ALA A 71 17.10 -2.78 4.52
N HIS A 72 17.89 -2.86 5.61
CA HIS A 72 17.96 -4.08 6.43
C HIS A 72 16.65 -4.35 7.16
N ILE A 73 15.89 -3.31 7.50
CA ILE A 73 14.58 -3.46 8.15
C ILE A 73 13.59 -4.05 7.14
N VAL A 74 13.61 -3.54 5.93
CA VAL A 74 12.76 -4.05 4.85
C VAL A 74 13.09 -5.51 4.56
N ASP A 75 14.38 -5.83 4.52
CA ASP A 75 14.85 -7.18 4.28
C ASP A 75 14.33 -8.15 5.36
N LYS A 76 14.42 -7.73 6.64
CA LYS A 76 13.92 -8.55 7.74
C LYS A 76 12.41 -8.76 7.66
N ILE A 77 11.65 -7.73 7.32
CA ILE A 77 10.20 -7.83 7.19
C ILE A 77 9.83 -8.84 6.12
N ILE A 78 10.47 -8.74 4.96
CA ILE A 78 10.20 -9.65 3.84
C ILE A 78 10.56 -11.09 4.22
N ASP A 79 11.70 -11.30 4.87
CA ASP A 79 12.09 -12.64 5.32
C ASP A 79 11.08 -13.21 6.31
N ASP A 80 10.63 -12.41 7.27
CA ASP A 80 9.65 -12.87 8.26
C ASP A 80 8.33 -13.22 7.58
N PHE A 81 7.95 -12.48 6.54
CA PHE A 81 6.74 -12.79 5.78
C PHE A 81 6.89 -14.09 4.97
N LYS A 82 8.03 -14.27 4.33
CA LYS A 82 8.28 -15.47 3.53
C LYS A 82 8.33 -16.74 4.36
N THR A 83 8.87 -16.64 5.57
CA THR A 83 9.00 -17.81 6.46
C THR A 83 7.73 -18.06 7.29
N GLY A 84 6.76 -17.14 7.23
CA GLY A 84 5.53 -17.27 8.01
C GLY A 84 5.66 -16.82 9.45
N LYS A 85 6.79 -16.23 9.82
CA LYS A 85 7.00 -15.72 11.18
C LYS A 85 6.08 -14.56 11.50
N ALA A 86 5.74 -13.75 10.51
CA ALA A 86 4.85 -12.62 10.65
C ALA A 86 4.04 -12.42 9.38
N SER A 87 2.93 -11.70 9.48
CA SER A 87 2.11 -11.34 8.31
C SER A 87 1.77 -9.86 8.29
N ARG A 88 2.13 -9.11 9.33
CA ARG A 88 1.92 -7.67 9.42
C ARG A 88 3.11 -7.04 10.11
N ALA A 89 3.47 -5.84 9.67
CA ALA A 89 4.54 -5.07 10.29
C ALA A 89 4.12 -3.59 10.32
N PRO A 90 3.40 -3.17 11.38
CA PRO A 90 2.97 -1.78 11.51
C PRO A 90 4.01 -0.94 12.22
N PHE A 91 4.15 0.30 11.78
CA PHE A 91 4.91 1.31 12.50
C PHE A 91 4.42 2.69 12.10
N TRP A 92 4.86 3.72 12.80
CA TRP A 92 4.45 5.07 12.52
C TRP A 92 5.58 6.03 12.79
N ILE A 93 5.57 7.15 12.06
CA ILE A 93 6.59 8.17 12.16
C ILE A 93 5.93 9.54 12.23
N ASN A 94 6.65 10.49 12.80
CA ASN A 94 6.27 11.90 12.70
C ASN A 94 7.07 12.51 11.56
N MET A 95 6.36 13.07 10.60
CA MET A 95 7.00 13.66 9.44
C MET A 95 6.38 15.04 9.20
N ARG A 96 7.17 16.08 9.43
CA ARG A 96 6.73 17.47 9.24
C ARG A 96 5.46 17.80 10.03
N GLY A 97 5.36 17.29 11.25
CA GLY A 97 4.21 17.54 12.10
C GLY A 97 3.00 16.64 11.83
N LYS A 98 3.10 15.72 10.90
CA LYS A 98 2.04 14.79 10.57
C LYS A 98 2.39 13.40 11.07
N MET A 99 1.39 12.69 11.58
CA MET A 99 1.57 11.30 11.95
C MET A 99 1.28 10.42 10.75
N ILE A 100 2.30 9.73 10.28
CA ILE A 100 2.19 8.82 9.14
C ILE A 100 2.24 7.40 9.67
N HIS A 101 1.18 6.65 9.43
CA HIS A 101 1.12 5.23 9.75
C HIS A 101 1.54 4.45 8.52
N ILE A 102 2.47 3.53 8.71
CA ILE A 102 3.00 2.68 7.63
C ILE A 102 2.81 1.25 8.09
N GLU A 103 2.22 0.43 7.23
CA GLU A 103 2.07 -0.98 7.57
C GLU A 103 2.40 -1.83 6.36
N TYR A 104 3.20 -2.86 6.59
CA TYR A 104 3.49 -3.87 5.58
C TYR A 104 2.62 -5.08 5.85
N PHE A 105 2.06 -5.64 4.78
CA PHE A 105 1.21 -6.82 4.84
C PHE A 105 1.78 -7.90 3.95
N ALA A 106 1.83 -9.12 4.46
CA ALA A 106 2.12 -10.27 3.62
C ALA A 106 0.86 -10.62 2.84
N LEU A 107 0.97 -10.72 1.54
CA LEU A 107 -0.14 -11.15 0.69
C LEU A 107 -0.03 -12.65 0.48
N ARG A 108 -1.11 -13.37 0.80
CA ARG A 108 -1.13 -14.83 0.70
C ARG A 108 -2.40 -15.25 -0.02
N ASN A 109 -2.32 -16.37 -0.75
CA ASN A 109 -3.51 -16.95 -1.36
C ASN A 109 -4.26 -17.81 -0.33
N GLU A 110 -5.33 -18.45 -0.75
CA GLU A 110 -6.14 -19.29 0.14
C GLU A 110 -5.37 -20.46 0.74
N LYS A 111 -4.31 -20.91 0.06
CA LYS A 111 -3.46 -21.99 0.54
C LYS A 111 -2.38 -21.51 1.51
N GLY A 112 -2.28 -20.19 1.73
CA GLY A 112 -1.27 -19.62 2.59
C GLY A 112 0.06 -19.33 1.90
N ASP A 113 0.14 -19.52 0.58
CA ASP A 113 1.37 -19.24 -0.16
C ASP A 113 1.62 -17.73 -0.22
N TYR A 114 2.86 -17.36 -0.02
CA TYR A 114 3.28 -15.96 -0.09
C TYR A 114 3.26 -15.47 -1.54
N LEU A 115 2.51 -14.42 -1.79
CA LEU A 115 2.38 -13.81 -3.12
C LEU A 115 3.21 -12.54 -3.26
N GLY A 116 3.53 -11.91 -2.16
CA GLY A 116 4.23 -10.64 -2.16
C GLY A 116 3.93 -9.84 -0.93
N THR A 117 4.37 -8.59 -0.93
CA THR A 117 4.22 -7.65 0.19
C THR A 117 3.51 -6.40 -0.29
N LEU A 118 2.57 -5.91 0.50
CA LEU A 118 1.91 -4.64 0.26
C LEU A 118 2.31 -3.66 1.34
N GLU A 119 2.86 -2.52 0.94
CA GLU A 119 3.14 -1.39 1.83
C GLU A 119 1.98 -0.41 1.72
N VAL A 120 1.40 -0.03 2.86
CA VAL A 120 0.30 0.93 2.93
C VAL A 120 0.73 2.08 3.84
N SER A 121 0.75 3.30 3.31
CA SER A 121 1.10 4.49 4.06
C SER A 121 -0.12 5.40 4.16
N HIS A 122 -0.40 5.92 5.34
CA HIS A 122 -1.60 6.69 5.60
C HIS A 122 -1.29 7.84 6.55
N ASP A 123 -1.69 9.05 6.18
CA ASP A 123 -1.63 10.20 7.09
C ASP A 123 -2.82 10.10 8.03
N VAL A 124 -2.55 9.84 9.30
CA VAL A 124 -3.60 9.63 10.30
C VAL A 124 -3.75 10.83 11.24
N THR A 125 -3.11 11.95 10.91
CA THR A 125 -3.12 13.14 11.76
C THR A 125 -4.53 13.56 12.14
N VAL A 126 -5.42 13.68 11.15
CA VAL A 126 -6.80 14.12 11.39
C VAL A 126 -7.57 13.10 12.23
N TYR A 127 -7.33 11.81 12.01
CA TYR A 127 -8.05 10.76 12.74
C TYR A 127 -7.72 10.78 14.24
N ARG A 128 -6.53 11.22 14.60
CA ARG A 128 -6.13 11.30 16.00
C ARG A 128 -6.91 12.36 16.77
N GLU A 129 -7.54 13.29 16.09
CA GLU A 129 -8.27 14.39 16.72
C GLU A 129 -9.77 14.14 16.78
N LEU A 130 -10.25 13.05 16.21
CA LEU A 130 -11.67 12.71 16.24
C LEU A 130 -12.09 12.30 17.64
N GLU A 131 -13.26 12.80 18.05
CA GLU A 131 -13.86 12.49 19.33
C GLU A 131 -15.34 12.17 19.16
N GLY A 132 -15.87 11.28 20.00
CA GLY A 132 -17.28 10.92 19.97
C GLY A 132 -17.70 10.32 18.63
N GLU A 133 -18.84 10.81 18.13
CA GLU A 133 -19.42 10.31 16.90
C GLU A 133 -19.86 11.46 16.01
N GLN A 134 -19.78 11.25 14.71
CA GLN A 134 -20.44 12.12 13.75
C GLN A 134 -21.28 11.24 12.84
N ARG A 135 -22.57 11.15 13.16
CA ARG A 135 -23.51 10.33 12.40
C ARG A 135 -24.24 11.11 11.33
N ILE A 136 -24.28 12.42 11.48
CA ILE A 136 -24.97 13.31 10.54
C ILE A 136 -23.96 13.81 9.53
N LEU A 137 -24.32 13.68 8.26
CA LEU A 137 -23.46 14.12 7.16
C LEU A 137 -23.23 15.63 7.21
N SER A 138 -21.99 16.04 7.05
CA SER A 138 -21.60 17.42 6.95
C SER A 138 -20.48 17.55 5.92
N TYR A 139 -20.72 18.44 4.95
CA TYR A 139 -19.72 18.71 3.90
C TYR A 139 -18.87 19.92 4.29
N SER A 140 -18.15 19.81 5.37
CA SER A 140 -17.18 20.84 5.73
C SER A 140 -15.85 20.59 5.03
N LYS A 141 -15.12 21.66 4.79
CA LYS A 141 -13.83 21.56 4.10
C LYS A 141 -12.66 21.59 5.05
#